data_08a0a9bba9b7db58d66f6453fb5a48ac
#
_entry.id   08a0a9bba9b7db58d66f6453fb5a48ac
#
_cell.length_a   1.000
_cell.length_b   1.000
_cell.length_c   1.000
_cell.angle_alpha   90.00
_cell.angle_beta   90.00
_cell.angle_gamma   90.00
#
_symmetry.space_group_name_H-M   'P 1'
#
loop_
_entity.id
_entity.type
_entity.pdbx_description
1 polymer ?
#
loop_
_entity_poly.entity_id
_entity_poly.type
_entity_poly.pdbx_seq_one_letter_code
_entity_poly.pdbx_strand_id
1 'polypeptide(L)'
;SDALSDLSPDLMVVLGDRYELLPICSAALVMRIPIAHISGGDITEGAIDDQIRNAVTMMSHLHFPGTESSAERIIRMIGSTENVFCVGEPGLDNFLRLELMDRKVLAENLGLDINKKWYLVTLHPETKESLSYNLSLARNLIEALKGDSGMQAVITQSNADLGGVELNNYFHEVAMSFPSKFQLYPSLGQLRYLSFMKEAACIIGNSSSGIVE
;
A
#
# COMPACT_ATOMS: atom_id res chain seq x y z
N SER A 1 5.22 -25.44 -4.83
CA SER A 1 5.99 -26.19 -5.86
C SER A 1 5.09 -26.79 -6.92
N ASP A 2 3.96 -27.43 -6.56
CA ASP A 2 3.12 -28.16 -7.53
C ASP A 2 2.56 -27.21 -8.60
N ALA A 3 2.00 -26.08 -8.22
CA ALA A 3 1.49 -25.09 -9.17
C ALA A 3 2.57 -24.58 -10.14
N LEU A 4 3.81 -24.35 -9.67
CA LEU A 4 4.91 -23.95 -10.53
C LEU A 4 5.38 -25.09 -11.46
N SER A 5 5.30 -26.33 -11.00
CA SER A 5 5.57 -27.51 -11.84
C SER A 5 4.54 -27.66 -12.96
N ASP A 6 3.26 -27.48 -12.62
CA ASP A 6 2.17 -27.60 -13.57
C ASP A 6 2.17 -26.47 -14.61
N LEU A 7 2.45 -25.22 -14.15
CA LEU A 7 2.50 -24.04 -15.02
C LEU A 7 3.78 -23.97 -15.87
N SER A 8 4.89 -24.53 -15.37
CA SER A 8 6.21 -24.49 -16.02
C SER A 8 6.58 -23.11 -16.60
N PRO A 9 6.53 -22.02 -15.81
CA PRO A 9 6.76 -20.69 -16.34
C PRO A 9 8.23 -20.45 -16.68
N ASP A 10 8.48 -19.72 -17.76
CA ASP A 10 9.83 -19.28 -18.15
C ASP A 10 10.36 -18.15 -17.27
N LEU A 11 9.48 -17.38 -16.65
CA LEU A 11 9.78 -16.24 -15.78
C LEU A 11 8.65 -16.05 -14.75
N MET A 12 9.02 -15.82 -13.49
CA MET A 12 8.08 -15.41 -12.46
C MET A 12 8.25 -13.92 -12.17
N VAL A 13 7.16 -13.17 -12.25
CA VAL A 13 7.13 -11.73 -11.90
C VAL A 13 6.52 -11.57 -10.52
N VAL A 14 7.20 -10.84 -9.64
CA VAL A 14 6.74 -10.52 -8.28
C VAL A 14 6.79 -9.02 -8.03
N LEU A 15 5.87 -8.53 -7.20
CA LEU A 15 5.74 -7.11 -6.87
C LEU A 15 5.86 -6.90 -5.36
N GLY A 16 6.75 -6.00 -4.95
CA GLY A 16 6.81 -5.47 -3.59
C GLY A 16 7.43 -6.43 -2.58
N ASP A 17 6.80 -6.52 -1.41
CA ASP A 17 7.44 -6.97 -0.16
C ASP A 17 6.52 -7.78 0.77
N ARG A 18 5.41 -8.28 0.24
CA ARG A 18 4.49 -9.08 1.04
C ARG A 18 5.13 -10.41 1.46
N TYR A 19 4.92 -10.82 2.71
CA TYR A 19 5.54 -12.02 3.28
C TYR A 19 5.18 -13.30 2.50
N GLU A 20 4.05 -13.31 1.81
CA GLU A 20 3.61 -14.42 0.96
C GLU A 20 4.57 -14.67 -0.22
N LEU A 21 5.39 -13.68 -0.59
CA LEU A 21 6.38 -13.83 -1.64
C LEU A 21 7.55 -14.75 -1.25
N LEU A 22 7.92 -14.83 0.04
CA LEU A 22 9.06 -15.64 0.49
C LEU A 22 8.96 -17.11 0.09
N PRO A 23 7.86 -17.83 0.41
CA PRO A 23 7.75 -19.24 0.01
C PRO A 23 7.66 -19.41 -1.51
N ILE A 24 7.03 -18.45 -2.21
CA ILE A 24 6.89 -18.53 -3.67
C ILE A 24 8.25 -18.33 -4.35
N CYS A 25 8.99 -17.28 -3.96
CA CYS A 25 10.32 -17.01 -4.50
C CYS A 25 11.33 -18.11 -4.16
N SER A 26 11.28 -18.65 -2.93
CA SER A 26 12.12 -19.78 -2.54
C SER A 26 11.85 -21.02 -3.41
N ALA A 27 10.58 -21.32 -3.69
CA ALA A 27 10.22 -22.43 -4.56
C ALA A 27 10.72 -22.21 -6.00
N ALA A 28 10.51 -21.02 -6.56
CA ALA A 28 10.97 -20.66 -7.90
C ALA A 28 12.49 -20.77 -8.03
N LEU A 29 13.23 -20.24 -7.04
CA LEU A 29 14.69 -20.30 -7.00
C LEU A 29 15.21 -21.76 -7.04
N VAL A 30 14.65 -22.64 -6.20
CA VAL A 30 15.02 -24.06 -6.16
C VAL A 30 14.68 -24.77 -7.47
N MET A 31 13.58 -24.39 -8.11
CA MET A 31 13.15 -24.92 -9.42
C MET A 31 13.88 -24.28 -10.61
N ARG A 32 14.80 -23.34 -10.36
CA ARG A 32 15.56 -22.60 -11.38
C ARG A 32 14.66 -21.80 -12.34
N ILE A 33 13.54 -21.30 -11.83
CA ILE A 33 12.67 -20.37 -12.55
C ILE A 33 13.20 -18.96 -12.29
N PRO A 34 13.60 -18.19 -13.31
CA PRO A 34 14.03 -16.82 -13.14
C PRO A 34 12.95 -15.96 -12.49
N ILE A 35 13.35 -15.01 -11.63
CA ILE A 35 12.45 -14.11 -10.91
C ILE A 35 12.74 -12.69 -11.34
N ALA A 36 11.67 -11.95 -11.71
CA ALA A 36 11.68 -10.51 -11.93
C ALA A 36 10.98 -9.82 -10.75
N HIS A 37 11.68 -8.92 -10.07
CA HIS A 37 11.19 -8.20 -8.90
C HIS A 37 10.89 -6.74 -9.23
N ILE A 38 9.65 -6.33 -9.08
CA ILE A 38 9.17 -4.94 -9.26
C ILE A 38 9.09 -4.27 -7.88
N SER A 39 9.43 -2.98 -7.80
CA SER A 39 9.44 -2.16 -6.56
C SER A 39 10.36 -2.74 -5.46
N GLY A 40 11.51 -3.29 -5.88
CA GLY A 40 12.61 -3.66 -4.98
C GLY A 40 13.43 -2.42 -4.59
N GLY A 41 14.21 -2.54 -3.50
CA GLY A 41 15.19 -1.53 -3.10
C GLY A 41 14.65 -0.36 -2.27
N ASP A 42 13.35 -0.23 -2.05
CA ASP A 42 12.77 0.79 -1.18
C ASP A 42 13.05 0.51 0.31
N ILE A 43 12.88 1.52 1.14
CA ILE A 43 12.94 1.40 2.61
C ILE A 43 11.54 1.59 3.17
N THR A 44 11.15 0.70 4.09
CA THR A 44 9.93 0.82 4.88
C THR A 44 10.31 0.78 6.36
N GLU A 45 10.35 1.95 7.00
CA GLU A 45 10.64 2.04 8.43
C GLU A 45 9.45 1.50 9.25
N GLY A 46 9.76 0.87 10.41
CA GLY A 46 8.72 0.41 11.32
C GLY A 46 8.04 -0.93 10.97
N ALA A 47 8.39 -1.54 9.82
CA ALA A 47 7.81 -2.80 9.35
C ALA A 47 8.86 -3.89 9.09
N ILE A 48 8.41 -5.13 8.94
CA ILE A 48 9.26 -6.27 8.53
C ILE A 48 9.47 -6.31 7.01
N ASP A 49 8.81 -5.44 6.28
CA ASP A 49 8.76 -5.40 4.83
C ASP A 49 10.14 -5.24 4.21
N ASP A 50 11.04 -4.47 4.84
CA ASP A 50 12.43 -4.31 4.39
C ASP A 50 13.18 -5.64 4.32
N GLN A 51 13.03 -6.48 5.35
CA GLN A 51 13.70 -7.78 5.38
C GLN A 51 13.15 -8.68 4.29
N ILE A 52 11.85 -8.66 4.06
CA ILE A 52 11.17 -9.45 3.03
C ILE A 52 11.59 -8.96 1.65
N ARG A 53 11.50 -7.64 1.40
CA ARG A 53 11.89 -7.02 0.13
C ARG A 53 13.33 -7.33 -0.23
N ASN A 54 14.24 -7.19 0.72
CA ASN A 54 15.65 -7.48 0.53
C ASN A 54 15.88 -8.98 0.23
N ALA A 55 15.19 -9.88 0.92
CA ALA A 55 15.28 -11.32 0.66
C ALA A 55 14.75 -11.65 -0.75
N VAL A 56 13.62 -11.09 -1.17
CA VAL A 56 13.07 -11.26 -2.51
C VAL A 56 14.02 -10.69 -3.56
N THR A 57 14.59 -9.50 -3.35
CA THR A 57 15.60 -8.90 -4.22
C THR A 57 16.79 -9.84 -4.41
N MET A 58 17.34 -10.44 -3.32
CA MET A 58 18.48 -11.35 -3.40
C MET A 58 18.16 -12.69 -4.08
N MET A 59 16.90 -13.09 -4.13
CA MET A 59 16.46 -14.29 -4.87
C MET A 59 16.16 -13.99 -6.35
N SER A 60 16.11 -12.72 -6.73
CA SER A 60 15.65 -12.28 -8.06
C SER A 60 16.82 -12.15 -9.07
N HIS A 61 16.49 -12.25 -10.34
CA HIS A 61 17.43 -12.20 -11.47
C HIS A 61 17.29 -10.92 -12.30
N LEU A 62 16.08 -10.32 -12.29
CA LEU A 62 15.75 -9.05 -12.94
C LEU A 62 15.15 -8.11 -11.90
N HIS A 63 15.52 -6.85 -11.94
CA HIS A 63 15.12 -5.86 -10.93
C HIS A 63 14.54 -4.62 -11.60
N PHE A 64 13.35 -4.25 -11.19
CA PHE A 64 12.61 -3.10 -11.69
C PHE A 64 12.24 -2.14 -10.55
N PRO A 65 13.23 -1.41 -9.97
CA PRO A 65 12.96 -0.40 -8.95
C PRO A 65 12.20 0.80 -9.51
N GLY A 66 11.44 1.46 -8.63
CA GLY A 66 10.66 2.64 -8.94
C GLY A 66 11.47 3.94 -8.97
N THR A 67 12.61 3.98 -8.26
CA THR A 67 13.45 5.19 -8.14
C THR A 67 14.93 4.87 -8.35
N GLU A 68 15.71 5.88 -8.73
CA GLU A 68 17.18 5.76 -8.88
C GLU A 68 17.84 5.37 -7.54
N SER A 69 17.36 5.92 -6.42
CA SER A 69 17.90 5.59 -5.10
C SER A 69 17.68 4.13 -4.74
N SER A 70 16.55 3.56 -5.14
CA SER A 70 16.22 2.14 -4.96
C SER A 70 17.06 1.28 -5.88
N ALA A 71 17.29 1.72 -7.14
CA ALA A 71 18.21 1.07 -8.07
C ALA A 71 19.64 0.99 -7.51
N GLU A 72 20.18 2.09 -7.01
CA GLU A 72 21.50 2.15 -6.39
C GLU A 72 21.63 1.20 -5.20
N ARG A 73 20.56 1.07 -4.40
CA ARG A 73 20.54 0.16 -3.27
C ARG A 73 20.57 -1.29 -3.73
N ILE A 74 19.77 -1.66 -4.72
CA ILE A 74 19.80 -3.00 -5.32
C ILE A 74 21.20 -3.31 -5.84
N ILE A 75 21.81 -2.41 -6.62
CA ILE A 75 23.16 -2.57 -7.17
C ILE A 75 24.18 -2.84 -6.05
N ARG A 76 24.10 -2.09 -4.94
CA ARG A 76 24.98 -2.35 -3.78
C ARG A 76 24.75 -3.71 -3.14
N MET A 77 23.51 -4.19 -3.11
CA MET A 77 23.17 -5.51 -2.52
C MET A 77 23.64 -6.67 -3.38
N ILE A 78 23.40 -6.61 -4.70
CA ILE A 78 23.73 -7.72 -5.63
C ILE A 78 25.15 -7.62 -6.19
N GLY A 79 25.81 -6.44 -6.04
CA GLY A 79 27.18 -6.22 -6.54
C GLY A 79 27.30 -6.06 -8.07
N SER A 80 26.20 -5.81 -8.78
CA SER A 80 26.16 -5.66 -10.24
C SER A 80 25.14 -4.61 -10.66
N THR A 81 25.42 -3.94 -11.78
CA THR A 81 24.45 -3.08 -12.48
C THR A 81 23.64 -3.84 -13.51
N GLU A 82 24.05 -5.06 -13.85
CA GLU A 82 23.34 -5.87 -14.83
C GLU A 82 21.93 -6.24 -14.31
N ASN A 83 20.98 -6.21 -15.21
CA ASN A 83 19.58 -6.59 -14.94
C ASN A 83 18.86 -5.69 -13.91
N VAL A 84 19.34 -4.46 -13.69
CA VAL A 84 18.66 -3.44 -12.88
C VAL A 84 18.17 -2.32 -13.78
N PHE A 85 16.86 -2.15 -13.86
CA PHE A 85 16.20 -1.19 -14.75
C PHE A 85 15.27 -0.30 -13.94
N CYS A 86 15.63 0.98 -13.74
CA CYS A 86 14.74 1.95 -13.08
C CYS A 86 13.60 2.31 -14.05
N VAL A 87 12.38 1.89 -13.73
CA VAL A 87 11.21 2.01 -14.63
C VAL A 87 10.08 2.88 -14.09
N GLY A 88 10.24 3.43 -12.89
CA GLY A 88 9.16 4.13 -12.18
C GLY A 88 8.20 3.16 -11.47
N GLU A 89 7.26 3.71 -10.74
CA GLU A 89 6.25 2.92 -10.03
C GLU A 89 5.06 2.63 -10.95
N PRO A 90 4.70 1.35 -11.15
CA PRO A 90 3.61 0.97 -12.05
C PRO A 90 2.25 1.55 -11.67
N GLY A 91 2.05 1.84 -10.37
CA GLY A 91 0.82 2.45 -9.86
C GLY A 91 0.51 3.80 -10.52
N LEU A 92 1.54 4.60 -10.80
CA LEU A 92 1.39 5.94 -11.38
C LEU A 92 0.79 5.93 -12.79
N ASP A 93 1.01 4.88 -13.57
CA ASP A 93 0.43 4.73 -14.91
C ASP A 93 -1.11 4.77 -14.89
N ASN A 94 -1.71 4.38 -13.79
CA ASN A 94 -3.16 4.36 -13.65
C ASN A 94 -3.79 5.76 -13.68
N PHE A 95 -3.08 6.79 -13.21
CA PHE A 95 -3.55 8.18 -13.32
C PHE A 95 -3.61 8.67 -14.76
N LEU A 96 -2.80 8.09 -15.65
CA LEU A 96 -2.78 8.42 -17.07
C LEU A 96 -3.77 7.59 -17.89
N ARG A 97 -4.06 6.37 -17.45
CA ARG A 97 -4.86 5.39 -18.21
C ARG A 97 -6.33 5.34 -17.80
N LEU A 98 -6.65 5.65 -16.54
CA LEU A 98 -8.01 5.58 -16.03
C LEU A 98 -8.73 6.92 -16.22
N GLU A 99 -9.96 6.87 -16.64
CA GLU A 99 -10.86 8.01 -16.59
C GLU A 99 -11.36 8.17 -15.15
N LEU A 100 -10.69 9.07 -14.41
CA LEU A 100 -10.99 9.30 -13.00
C LEU A 100 -12.35 9.99 -12.84
N MET A 101 -13.08 9.60 -11.81
CA MET A 101 -14.35 10.21 -11.44
C MET A 101 -14.14 11.66 -10.99
N ASP A 102 -15.04 12.54 -11.37
CA ASP A 102 -15.09 13.89 -10.83
C ASP A 102 -15.64 13.92 -9.39
N ARG A 103 -15.48 15.06 -8.73
CA ARG A 103 -15.92 15.26 -7.35
C ARG A 103 -17.42 15.00 -7.12
N LYS A 104 -18.27 15.34 -8.10
CA LYS A 104 -19.71 15.15 -7.99
C LYS A 104 -20.09 13.67 -8.03
N VAL A 105 -19.54 12.95 -8.99
CA VAL A 105 -19.73 11.49 -9.11
C VAL A 105 -19.23 10.77 -7.87
N LEU A 106 -18.08 11.17 -7.32
CA LEU A 106 -17.56 10.62 -6.07
C LEU A 106 -18.46 10.91 -4.88
N ALA A 107 -18.96 12.14 -4.75
CA ALA A 107 -19.88 12.51 -3.69
C ALA A 107 -21.14 11.63 -3.69
N GLU A 108 -21.74 11.44 -4.86
CA GLU A 108 -22.92 10.57 -5.04
C GLU A 108 -22.60 9.11 -4.72
N ASN A 109 -21.46 8.59 -5.19
CA ASN A 109 -21.04 7.19 -4.98
C ASN A 109 -20.73 6.86 -3.51
N LEU A 110 -20.14 7.80 -2.79
CA LEU A 110 -19.68 7.62 -1.42
C LEU A 110 -20.59 8.28 -0.38
N GLY A 111 -21.67 8.95 -0.79
CA GLY A 111 -22.58 9.63 0.13
C GLY A 111 -21.92 10.78 0.88
N LEU A 112 -21.04 11.53 0.20
CA LEU A 112 -20.28 12.64 0.79
C LEU A 112 -20.90 13.99 0.44
N ASP A 113 -20.73 14.96 1.34
CA ASP A 113 -21.09 16.35 1.08
C ASP A 113 -20.01 17.00 0.18
N ILE A 114 -20.42 17.42 -1.01
CA ILE A 114 -19.53 18.02 -2.01
C ILE A 114 -18.88 19.33 -1.54
N ASN A 115 -19.51 20.02 -0.56
CA ASN A 115 -19.05 21.31 -0.04
C ASN A 115 -18.04 21.17 1.10
N LYS A 116 -17.85 19.96 1.64
CA LYS A 116 -16.87 19.69 2.70
C LYS A 116 -15.50 19.35 2.14
N LYS A 117 -14.47 19.56 2.94
CA LYS A 117 -13.14 19.03 2.66
C LYS A 117 -13.18 17.52 2.85
N TRP A 118 -12.61 16.78 1.91
CA TRP A 118 -12.49 15.33 2.02
C TRP A 118 -11.08 14.94 2.43
N TYR A 119 -10.99 14.09 3.42
CA TYR A 119 -9.71 13.53 3.89
C TYR A 119 -9.71 12.02 3.65
N LEU A 120 -8.65 11.53 3.01
CA LEU A 120 -8.40 10.10 2.87
C LEU A 120 -7.53 9.64 4.02
N VAL A 121 -7.99 8.64 4.76
CA VAL A 121 -7.26 8.07 5.90
C VAL A 121 -6.94 6.62 5.61
N THR A 122 -5.65 6.29 5.57
CA THR A 122 -5.16 4.92 5.40
C THR A 122 -4.08 4.64 6.44
N LEU A 123 -4.44 3.96 7.52
CA LEU A 123 -3.53 3.64 8.61
C LEU A 123 -3.39 2.12 8.74
N HIS A 124 -2.17 1.64 8.65
CA HIS A 124 -1.79 0.25 8.87
C HIS A 124 -1.06 0.08 10.20
N PRO A 125 -1.11 -1.11 10.85
CA PRO A 125 -0.30 -1.35 12.01
C PRO A 125 1.18 -1.27 11.68
N GLU A 126 1.96 -0.62 12.53
CA GLU A 126 3.41 -0.76 12.53
C GLU A 126 3.75 -2.11 13.16
N THR A 127 4.17 -3.07 12.33
CA THR A 127 4.31 -4.49 12.73
C THR A 127 5.42 -4.74 13.75
N LYS A 128 6.34 -3.79 13.94
CA LYS A 128 7.39 -3.82 14.98
C LYS A 128 6.95 -3.21 16.31
N GLU A 129 5.79 -2.56 16.33
CA GLU A 129 5.25 -1.88 17.50
C GLU A 129 4.13 -2.68 18.18
N SER A 130 3.82 -2.31 19.43
CA SER A 130 2.76 -2.96 20.19
C SER A 130 1.37 -2.58 19.68
N LEU A 131 0.37 -3.44 19.90
CA LEU A 131 -1.02 -3.13 19.60
C LEU A 131 -1.49 -1.86 20.33
N SER A 132 -1.07 -1.65 21.58
CA SER A 132 -1.44 -0.45 22.35
C SER A 132 -0.88 0.82 21.73
N TYR A 133 0.33 0.79 21.17
CA TYR A 133 0.90 1.90 20.43
C TYR A 133 0.07 2.21 19.18
N ASN A 134 -0.20 1.21 18.34
CA ASN A 134 -0.98 1.36 17.12
C ASN A 134 -2.38 1.92 17.38
N LEU A 135 -3.08 1.42 18.41
CA LEU A 135 -4.37 1.96 18.82
C LEU A 135 -4.29 3.38 19.36
N SER A 136 -3.21 3.73 20.07
CA SER A 136 -2.99 5.11 20.54
C SER A 136 -2.80 6.07 19.38
N LEU A 137 -2.02 5.67 18.36
CA LEU A 137 -1.83 6.45 17.14
C LEU A 137 -3.17 6.71 16.43
N ALA A 138 -3.98 5.68 16.25
CA ALA A 138 -5.30 5.79 15.64
C ALA A 138 -6.23 6.71 16.43
N ARG A 139 -6.24 6.60 17.77
CA ARG A 139 -7.05 7.47 18.65
C ARG A 139 -6.64 8.93 18.52
N ASN A 140 -5.35 9.21 18.59
CA ASN A 140 -4.82 10.58 18.46
C ASN A 140 -5.19 11.19 17.10
N LEU A 141 -5.08 10.41 16.02
CA LEU A 141 -5.49 10.83 14.69
C LEU A 141 -6.99 11.18 14.66
N ILE A 142 -7.86 10.32 15.15
CA ILE A 142 -9.31 10.56 15.15
C ILE A 142 -9.68 11.75 16.01
N GLU A 143 -9.08 11.92 17.20
CA GLU A 143 -9.33 13.08 18.06
C GLU A 143 -8.91 14.39 17.37
N ALA A 144 -7.77 14.42 16.69
CA ALA A 144 -7.35 15.58 15.91
C ALA A 144 -8.36 15.91 14.80
N LEU A 145 -8.86 14.90 14.08
CA LEU A 145 -9.82 15.07 13.00
C LEU A 145 -11.21 15.50 13.51
N LYS A 146 -11.63 15.07 14.69
CA LYS A 146 -12.90 15.50 15.29
C LYS A 146 -12.99 17.01 15.48
N GLY A 147 -11.87 17.68 15.68
CA GLY A 147 -11.81 19.14 15.85
C GLY A 147 -12.17 19.94 14.59
N ASP A 148 -12.01 19.40 13.38
CA ASP A 148 -12.34 20.08 12.12
C ASP A 148 -13.80 19.81 11.72
N SER A 149 -14.69 20.80 11.90
CA SER A 149 -16.10 20.67 11.54
C SER A 149 -16.38 20.74 10.04
N GLY A 150 -15.42 21.25 9.26
CA GLY A 150 -15.55 21.47 7.81
C GLY A 150 -15.17 20.27 6.93
N MET A 151 -14.85 19.10 7.54
CA MET A 151 -14.35 17.95 6.80
C MET A 151 -15.27 16.74 6.89
N GLN A 152 -15.07 15.82 5.98
CA GLN A 152 -15.47 14.41 6.04
C GLN A 152 -14.24 13.54 5.73
N ALA A 153 -14.06 12.48 6.49
CA ALA A 153 -12.98 11.53 6.28
C ALA A 153 -13.51 10.18 5.74
N VAL A 154 -12.89 9.71 4.71
CA VAL A 154 -13.02 8.34 4.21
C VAL A 154 -11.83 7.56 4.73
N ILE A 155 -12.09 6.54 5.52
CA ILE A 155 -11.11 5.65 6.11
C ILE A 155 -11.14 4.34 5.31
N THR A 156 -10.00 3.90 4.82
CA THR A 156 -9.87 2.55 4.26
C THR A 156 -9.40 1.59 5.35
N GLN A 157 -9.92 0.36 5.33
CA GLN A 157 -9.48 -0.64 6.29
C GLN A 157 -8.00 -0.97 6.14
N SER A 158 -7.40 -1.27 7.27
CA SER A 158 -6.06 -1.81 7.33
C SER A 158 -6.01 -3.21 6.69
N ASN A 159 -4.84 -3.58 6.20
CA ASN A 159 -4.57 -4.92 5.69
C ASN A 159 -4.63 -5.99 6.81
N ALA A 160 -4.39 -7.25 6.45
CA ALA A 160 -4.48 -8.40 7.35
C ALA A 160 -3.24 -8.59 8.26
N ASP A 161 -2.41 -7.56 8.42
CA ASP A 161 -1.23 -7.63 9.29
C ASP A 161 -1.62 -7.69 10.78
N LEU A 162 -0.67 -8.09 11.61
CA LEU A 162 -0.89 -8.20 13.06
C LEU A 162 -1.37 -6.86 13.64
N GLY A 163 -2.53 -6.88 14.30
CA GLY A 163 -3.18 -5.67 14.85
C GLY A 163 -4.15 -4.97 13.89
N GLY A 164 -4.25 -5.44 12.63
CA GLY A 164 -5.16 -4.85 11.63
C GLY A 164 -6.63 -5.02 11.98
N VAL A 165 -7.00 -6.15 12.58
CA VAL A 165 -8.38 -6.42 13.00
C VAL A 165 -8.82 -5.43 14.09
N GLU A 166 -7.98 -5.19 15.09
CA GLU A 166 -8.26 -4.30 16.20
C GLU A 166 -8.36 -2.83 15.74
N LEU A 167 -7.50 -2.40 14.81
CA LEU A 167 -7.60 -1.08 14.18
C LEU A 167 -8.90 -0.93 13.41
N ASN A 168 -9.26 -1.92 12.62
CA ASN A 168 -10.50 -1.92 11.83
C ASN A 168 -11.74 -1.87 12.72
N ASN A 169 -11.74 -2.60 13.85
CA ASN A 169 -12.81 -2.54 14.84
C ASN A 169 -12.94 -1.15 15.45
N TYR A 170 -11.82 -0.52 15.82
CA TYR A 170 -11.82 0.83 16.35
C TYR A 170 -12.36 1.83 15.31
N PHE A 171 -11.93 1.77 14.05
CA PHE A 171 -12.46 2.65 13.01
C PHE A 171 -13.93 2.40 12.71
N HIS A 172 -14.40 1.16 12.82
CA HIS A 172 -15.82 0.85 12.71
C HIS A 172 -16.64 1.54 13.80
N GLU A 173 -16.20 1.46 15.06
CA GLU A 173 -16.85 2.16 16.18
C GLU A 173 -16.88 3.67 15.96
N VAL A 174 -15.80 4.26 15.45
CA VAL A 174 -15.73 5.68 15.12
C VAL A 174 -16.73 6.07 14.03
N ALA A 175 -16.78 5.31 12.94
CA ALA A 175 -17.70 5.56 11.84
C ALA A 175 -19.17 5.43 12.28
N MET A 176 -19.49 4.46 13.11
CA MET A 176 -20.82 4.29 13.68
C MET A 176 -21.20 5.43 14.65
N SER A 177 -20.25 5.94 15.43
CA SER A 177 -20.48 7.02 16.39
C SER A 177 -20.60 8.39 15.74
N PHE A 178 -19.95 8.60 14.60
CA PHE A 178 -19.90 9.89 13.90
C PHE A 178 -20.13 9.72 12.38
N PRO A 179 -21.28 9.16 11.94
CA PRO A 179 -21.48 8.75 10.54
C PRO A 179 -21.53 9.92 9.55
N SER A 180 -21.83 11.13 10.01
CA SER A 180 -21.79 12.33 9.15
C SER A 180 -20.37 12.85 8.89
N LYS A 181 -19.38 12.33 9.61
CA LYS A 181 -18.00 12.81 9.57
C LYS A 181 -17.00 11.75 9.12
N PHE A 182 -17.16 10.51 9.55
CA PHE A 182 -16.28 9.41 9.23
C PHE A 182 -17.03 8.30 8.53
N GLN A 183 -16.48 7.83 7.44
CA GLN A 183 -16.98 6.68 6.70
C GLN A 183 -15.85 5.66 6.58
N LEU A 184 -16.15 4.37 6.80
CA LEU A 184 -15.21 3.28 6.71
C LEU A 184 -15.56 2.38 5.53
N TYR A 185 -14.58 2.12 4.69
CA TYR A 185 -14.68 1.19 3.56
C TYR A 185 -13.64 0.08 3.67
N PRO A 186 -14.02 -1.19 3.46
CA PRO A 186 -13.05 -2.29 3.36
C PRO A 186 -12.00 -2.02 2.27
N SER A 187 -12.46 -1.52 1.12
CA SER A 187 -11.65 -1.06 0.01
C SER A 187 -12.50 -0.14 -0.86
N LEU A 188 -11.91 0.89 -1.40
CA LEU A 188 -12.56 1.72 -2.43
C LEU A 188 -12.44 1.10 -3.83
N GLY A 189 -11.56 0.11 -4.02
CA GLY A 189 -11.12 -0.33 -5.33
C GLY A 189 -10.31 0.75 -6.04
N GLN A 190 -9.57 0.37 -7.07
CA GLN A 190 -8.58 1.23 -7.72
C GLN A 190 -9.18 2.56 -8.23
N LEU A 191 -10.21 2.51 -9.04
CA LEU A 191 -10.77 3.71 -9.67
C LEU A 191 -11.27 4.73 -8.65
N ARG A 192 -12.05 4.32 -7.64
CA ARG A 192 -12.55 5.23 -6.60
C ARG A 192 -11.45 5.75 -5.71
N TYR A 193 -10.45 4.91 -5.39
CA TYR A 193 -9.32 5.30 -4.55
C TYR A 193 -8.50 6.41 -5.20
N LEU A 194 -8.06 6.20 -6.45
CA LEU A 194 -7.29 7.19 -7.21
C LEU A 194 -8.09 8.47 -7.49
N SER A 195 -9.38 8.32 -7.82
CA SER A 195 -10.27 9.48 -7.99
C SER A 195 -10.41 10.27 -6.68
N PHE A 196 -10.53 9.56 -5.55
CA PHE A 196 -10.63 10.20 -4.24
C PHE A 196 -9.31 10.89 -3.85
N MET A 197 -8.16 10.28 -4.11
CA MET A 197 -6.85 10.89 -3.88
C MET A 197 -6.71 12.23 -4.63
N LYS A 198 -7.14 12.27 -5.89
CA LYS A 198 -7.13 13.50 -6.70
C LYS A 198 -8.00 14.62 -6.10
N GLU A 199 -9.13 14.28 -5.51
CA GLU A 199 -10.12 15.23 -4.99
C GLU A 199 -9.97 15.51 -3.48
N ALA A 200 -9.14 14.75 -2.79
CA ALA A 200 -8.90 14.89 -1.35
C ALA A 200 -8.14 16.18 -1.04
N ALA A 201 -8.59 16.88 0.00
CA ALA A 201 -7.87 18.02 0.54
C ALA A 201 -6.61 17.58 1.32
N CYS A 202 -6.61 16.35 1.83
CA CYS A 202 -5.48 15.77 2.57
C CYS A 202 -5.55 14.24 2.52
N ILE A 203 -4.38 13.62 2.47
CA ILE A 203 -4.17 12.17 2.66
C ILE A 203 -3.39 12.00 3.96
N ILE A 204 -3.88 11.16 4.85
CA ILE A 204 -3.34 10.99 6.20
C ILE A 204 -3.15 9.50 6.48
N GLY A 205 -1.98 9.14 6.96
CA GLY A 205 -1.67 7.77 7.34
C GLY A 205 -0.21 7.43 7.16
N ASN A 206 0.09 6.14 7.24
CA ASN A 206 1.43 5.57 7.06
C ASN A 206 1.50 4.64 5.84
N SER A 207 0.50 4.67 4.96
CA SER A 207 0.55 3.96 3.68
C SER A 207 1.47 4.67 2.70
N SER A 208 2.31 3.92 2.00
CA SER A 208 3.15 4.45 0.92
C SER A 208 2.34 5.00 -0.26
N SER A 209 1.09 4.58 -0.44
CA SER A 209 0.23 5.04 -1.53
C SER A 209 0.06 6.57 -1.57
N GLY A 210 0.09 7.25 -0.43
CA GLY A 210 0.04 8.71 -0.36
C GLY A 210 1.28 9.45 -0.90
N ILE A 211 2.36 8.72 -1.23
CA ILE A 211 3.63 9.25 -1.74
C ILE A 211 3.96 8.65 -3.12
N VAL A 212 3.62 7.38 -3.32
CA VAL A 212 4.01 6.59 -4.51
C VAL A 212 2.92 6.63 -5.59
N GLU A 213 1.66 6.94 -5.22
CA GLU A 213 0.49 7.08 -6.11
C GLU A 213 -0.08 8.54 -6.11
#